data_2b76f36108694d9df9bd0f5afd18bdba
#
_entry.id   2b76f36108694d9df9bd0f5afd18bdba
#
_cell.length_a   1.000
_cell.length_b   1.000
_cell.length_c   1.000
_cell.angle_alpha   90.00
_cell.angle_beta   90.00
_cell.angle_gamma   90.00
#
_symmetry.space_group_name_H-M   'P 1'
#
loop_
_entity.id
_entity.type
_entity.pdbx_description
1 polymer ?
#
loop_
_entity_poly.entity_id
_entity_poly.type
_entity_poly.pdbx_seq_one_letter_code
_entity_poly.pdbx_strand_id
1 'polypeptide(L)'
;MSPIKGISEIVRLPRLGKIRLGIKEEGTDGNIYPTPTDYFVCPDEVKKVFGEKPRELRIMFPTEDREQWASQYLRCYSDSGDLLCRGDGETALARVETINRETGSKGETISKLLEMPCNPDRCPIHKQGYCRQVMNLQFLLPDCPGFGVYQLDTSSYHSMKNINAMLTLIDSVCQRVSMIPLSLQIIEKPVQPDGYDKIAYVLKLTCYLSLVDAQKFARMPRGEALLPPPDSEAPDDLFPQVKQSGPESPKETSDTNDELFELWTKAKSKVYHYDIQDSQIANWFEKNFHITVRLKDFEAVTPPAKLTLEALSRFCNSVDRHIR
;
A
#
# COMPACT_ATOMS: atom_id res chain seq x y z
N MET A 1 -4.20 -39.74 13.32
CA MET A 1 -5.50 -39.07 13.57
C MET A 1 -5.91 -38.38 12.29
N SER A 2 -7.15 -38.59 11.85
CA SER A 2 -7.67 -37.85 10.70
C SER A 2 -8.11 -36.46 11.14
N PRO A 3 -7.82 -35.41 10.37
CA PRO A 3 -8.28 -34.07 10.70
C PRO A 3 -9.81 -33.97 10.65
N ILE A 4 -10.37 -33.03 11.38
CA ILE A 4 -11.81 -32.75 11.38
C ILE A 4 -12.14 -31.96 10.14
N LYS A 5 -13.03 -32.53 9.30
CA LYS A 5 -13.42 -31.93 8.01
C LYS A 5 -14.01 -30.54 8.19
N GLY A 6 -13.44 -29.55 7.47
CA GLY A 6 -13.84 -28.16 7.57
C GLY A 6 -13.33 -27.39 8.81
N ILE A 7 -12.62 -28.04 9.74
CA ILE A 7 -12.13 -27.40 10.97
C ILE A 7 -10.60 -27.48 11.06
N SER A 8 -10.02 -28.67 10.95
CA SER A 8 -8.58 -28.89 11.14
C SER A 8 -7.88 -29.51 9.92
N GLU A 9 -8.56 -29.56 8.77
CA GLU A 9 -8.00 -30.02 7.48
C GLU A 9 -7.04 -29.02 6.86
N ILE A 10 -7.16 -27.75 7.22
CA ILE A 10 -6.44 -26.68 6.56
C ILE A 10 -5.00 -26.68 7.02
N VAL A 11 -4.12 -27.16 6.17
CA VAL A 11 -2.67 -27.07 6.38
C VAL A 11 -2.17 -25.73 5.87
N ARG A 12 -1.76 -24.84 6.77
CA ARG A 12 -1.12 -23.58 6.43
C ARG A 12 0.38 -23.67 6.68
N LEU A 13 1.17 -23.23 5.71
CA LEU A 13 2.60 -23.03 5.92
C LEU A 13 2.82 -21.87 6.90
N PRO A 14 3.69 -22.01 7.90
CA PRO A 14 4.05 -20.89 8.77
C PRO A 14 4.87 -19.85 8.00
N ARG A 15 4.73 -18.57 8.40
CA ARG A 15 5.66 -17.54 7.98
C ARG A 15 6.88 -17.59 8.89
N LEU A 16 8.05 -17.84 8.29
CA LEU A 16 9.33 -17.93 9.02
C LEU A 16 9.95 -16.56 9.25
N GLY A 17 9.71 -15.61 8.35
CA GLY A 17 10.27 -14.27 8.49
C GLY A 17 9.90 -13.34 7.34
N LYS A 18 10.34 -12.10 7.45
CA LYS A 18 10.21 -11.06 6.43
C LYS A 18 11.60 -10.70 5.91
N ILE A 19 11.73 -10.63 4.60
CA ILE A 19 12.91 -10.15 3.89
C ILE A 19 12.58 -8.75 3.38
N ARG A 20 13.48 -7.79 3.57
CA ARG A 20 13.25 -6.38 3.28
C ARG A 20 14.21 -5.88 2.20
N LEU A 21 13.82 -4.79 1.53
CA LEU A 21 14.60 -4.11 0.49
C LEU A 21 15.25 -2.81 0.98
N GLY A 22 15.21 -2.59 2.27
CA GLY A 22 15.74 -1.38 2.90
C GLY A 22 15.89 -1.53 4.40
N ILE A 23 16.54 -0.57 4.97
CA ILE A 23 16.73 -0.39 6.41
C ILE A 23 16.08 0.92 6.85
N LYS A 24 15.79 1.02 8.14
CA LYS A 24 15.32 2.27 8.75
C LYS A 24 16.52 2.96 9.38
N GLU A 25 16.87 4.12 8.87
CA GLU A 25 17.98 4.94 9.39
C GLU A 25 17.43 6.18 10.08
N GLU A 26 18.01 6.56 11.21
CA GLU A 26 17.69 7.78 11.91
C GLU A 26 18.41 8.95 11.23
N GLY A 27 17.65 9.91 10.74
CA GLY A 27 18.19 11.13 10.16
C GLY A 27 18.73 12.10 11.21
N THR A 28 19.44 13.12 10.77
CA THR A 28 20.00 14.17 11.65
C THR A 28 18.91 15.00 12.36
N ASP A 29 17.66 14.90 11.92
CA ASP A 29 16.47 15.55 12.49
C ASP A 29 15.75 14.66 13.52
N GLY A 30 16.28 13.46 13.84
CA GLY A 30 15.68 12.50 14.75
C GLY A 30 14.51 11.71 14.15
N ASN A 31 14.20 11.92 12.88
CA ASN A 31 13.19 11.15 12.17
C ASN A 31 13.77 9.87 11.57
N ILE A 32 12.96 8.82 11.50
CA ILE A 32 13.35 7.54 10.91
C ILE A 32 12.98 7.54 9.43
N TYR A 33 13.98 7.38 8.57
CA TYR A 33 13.82 7.32 7.12
C TYR A 33 14.11 5.91 6.59
N PRO A 34 13.27 5.39 5.70
CA PRO A 34 13.57 4.15 5.00
C PRO A 34 14.63 4.41 3.94
N THR A 35 15.76 3.71 4.04
CA THR A 35 16.87 3.77 3.08
C THR A 35 16.92 2.48 2.28
N PRO A 36 16.77 2.50 0.94
CA PRO A 36 16.86 1.31 0.11
C PRO A 36 18.27 0.76 0.13
N THR A 37 18.39 -0.57 0.13
CA THR A 37 19.67 -1.28 0.08
C THR A 37 19.86 -1.96 -1.27
N ASP A 38 21.12 -2.17 -1.65
CA ASP A 38 21.51 -2.94 -2.84
C ASP A 38 21.59 -4.45 -2.56
N TYR A 39 21.11 -4.88 -1.39
CA TYR A 39 21.07 -6.25 -0.92
C TYR A 39 19.77 -6.55 -0.17
N PHE A 40 19.44 -7.82 -0.01
CA PHE A 40 18.29 -8.25 0.80
C PHE A 40 18.63 -8.17 2.30
N VAL A 41 17.82 -7.44 3.04
CA VAL A 41 17.89 -7.41 4.51
C VAL A 41 17.12 -8.63 5.03
N CYS A 42 17.90 -9.62 5.47
CA CYS A 42 17.41 -10.95 5.79
C CYS A 42 17.41 -11.22 7.30
N PRO A 43 16.54 -12.13 7.78
CA PRO A 43 16.69 -12.74 9.11
C PRO A 43 18.01 -13.50 9.26
N ASP A 44 18.47 -13.70 10.50
CA ASP A 44 19.78 -14.28 10.78
C ASP A 44 19.93 -15.71 10.26
N GLU A 45 18.86 -16.51 10.23
CA GLU A 45 18.87 -17.86 9.66
C GLU A 45 19.19 -17.82 8.15
N VAL A 46 18.66 -16.84 7.44
CA VAL A 46 18.90 -16.65 6.01
C VAL A 46 20.30 -16.12 5.76
N LYS A 47 20.78 -15.19 6.59
CA LYS A 47 22.18 -14.67 6.51
C LYS A 47 23.22 -15.77 6.69
N LYS A 48 22.97 -16.76 7.55
CA LYS A 48 23.87 -17.90 7.73
C LYS A 48 24.08 -18.70 6.45
N VAL A 49 23.09 -18.73 5.56
CA VAL A 49 23.13 -19.50 4.31
C VAL A 49 23.61 -18.64 3.13
N PHE A 50 23.08 -17.42 3.01
CA PHE A 50 23.33 -16.56 1.85
C PHE A 50 24.37 -15.45 2.10
N GLY A 51 24.84 -15.31 3.34
CA GLY A 51 25.78 -14.23 3.75
C GLY A 51 25.04 -13.01 4.31
N GLU A 52 25.82 -12.05 4.82
CA GLU A 52 25.28 -10.85 5.52
C GLU A 52 24.52 -9.90 4.60
N LYS A 53 24.94 -9.76 3.35
CA LYS A 53 24.39 -8.83 2.35
C LYS A 53 24.12 -9.52 1.02
N PRO A 54 23.20 -10.49 0.97
CA PRO A 54 22.95 -11.23 -0.26
C PRO A 54 22.25 -10.33 -1.28
N ARG A 55 22.68 -10.39 -2.53
CA ARG A 55 22.04 -9.74 -3.69
C ARG A 55 21.19 -10.74 -4.50
N GLU A 56 21.26 -12.01 -4.14
CA GLU A 56 20.58 -13.12 -4.80
C GLU A 56 20.11 -14.14 -3.78
N LEU A 57 18.87 -14.61 -3.95
CA LEU A 57 18.25 -15.65 -3.13
C LEU A 57 17.70 -16.74 -4.05
N ARG A 58 18.01 -18.01 -3.74
CA ARG A 58 17.33 -19.13 -4.37
C ARG A 58 15.99 -19.33 -3.71
N ILE A 59 14.92 -19.29 -4.51
CA ILE A 59 13.56 -19.35 -4.04
C ILE A 59 12.76 -20.41 -4.79
N MET A 60 11.65 -20.84 -4.20
CA MET A 60 10.59 -21.61 -4.85
C MET A 60 9.24 -21.10 -4.41
N PHE A 61 8.25 -21.12 -5.32
CA PHE A 61 6.87 -20.83 -4.93
C PHE A 61 6.17 -22.12 -4.48
N PRO A 62 5.41 -22.08 -3.39
CA PRO A 62 4.86 -23.30 -2.78
C PRO A 62 3.66 -23.88 -3.50
N THR A 63 2.86 -23.06 -4.19
CA THR A 63 1.61 -23.45 -4.86
C THR A 63 1.47 -22.83 -6.24
N GLU A 64 0.46 -23.27 -7.02
CA GLU A 64 0.16 -22.68 -8.33
C GLU A 64 -0.70 -21.41 -8.22
N ASP A 65 -1.34 -21.18 -7.09
CA ASP A 65 -2.22 -20.05 -6.88
C ASP A 65 -1.40 -18.76 -6.65
N ARG A 66 -1.24 -17.99 -7.72
CA ARG A 66 -0.46 -16.73 -7.71
C ARG A 66 -1.03 -15.68 -6.78
N GLU A 67 -2.34 -15.65 -6.57
CA GLU A 67 -2.97 -14.67 -5.69
C GLU A 67 -2.53 -14.86 -4.23
N GLN A 68 -2.20 -16.09 -3.85
CA GLN A 68 -1.72 -16.37 -2.51
C GLN A 68 -0.28 -15.89 -2.27
N TRP A 69 0.62 -16.05 -3.24
CA TRP A 69 2.05 -15.80 -3.02
C TRP A 69 2.64 -14.61 -3.80
N ALA A 70 1.92 -14.03 -4.76
CA ALA A 70 2.30 -12.82 -5.48
C ALA A 70 1.12 -11.84 -5.57
N SER A 71 0.44 -11.62 -4.46
CA SER A 71 -0.71 -10.74 -4.43
C SER A 71 -0.31 -9.30 -4.72
N GLN A 72 -1.04 -8.66 -5.63
CA GLN A 72 -0.79 -7.29 -6.07
C GLN A 72 -2.04 -6.46 -5.87
N TYR A 73 -1.91 -5.38 -5.11
CA TYR A 73 -3.03 -4.48 -4.81
C TYR A 73 -2.59 -3.02 -4.80
N LEU A 74 -3.52 -2.16 -5.14
CA LEU A 74 -3.42 -0.75 -4.83
C LEU A 74 -3.72 -0.58 -3.34
N ARG A 75 -2.83 0.07 -2.60
CA ARG A 75 -2.96 0.28 -1.16
C ARG A 75 -2.75 1.74 -0.80
N CYS A 76 -3.58 2.22 0.12
CA CYS A 76 -3.45 3.51 0.76
C CYS A 76 -3.25 3.29 2.25
N TYR A 77 -2.27 3.94 2.82
CA TYR A 77 -1.95 3.88 4.25
C TYR A 77 -2.17 5.24 4.90
N SER A 78 -2.52 5.24 6.19
CA SER A 78 -2.51 6.45 7.02
C SER A 78 -1.08 6.87 7.36
N ASP A 79 -0.93 8.03 7.95
CA ASP A 79 0.37 8.51 8.47
C ASP A 79 0.90 7.62 9.61
N SER A 80 0.00 6.93 10.34
CA SER A 80 0.36 5.92 11.34
C SER A 80 0.76 4.57 10.73
N GLY A 81 0.65 4.39 9.42
CA GLY A 81 0.95 3.14 8.71
C GLY A 81 -0.20 2.13 8.64
N ASP A 82 -1.41 2.50 9.09
CA ASP A 82 -2.59 1.65 9.00
C ASP A 82 -3.13 1.59 7.58
N LEU A 83 -3.57 0.41 7.17
CA LEU A 83 -4.18 0.22 5.85
C LEU A 83 -5.59 0.84 5.82
N LEU A 84 -5.75 1.90 5.04
CA LEU A 84 -7.03 2.60 4.85
C LEU A 84 -7.84 2.04 3.67
N CYS A 85 -7.17 1.67 2.59
CA CYS A 85 -7.85 1.18 1.39
C CYS A 85 -6.96 0.13 0.68
N ARG A 86 -7.60 -0.94 0.19
CA ARG A 86 -6.97 -1.97 -0.63
C ARG A 86 -7.88 -2.29 -1.80
N GLY A 87 -7.40 -2.10 -3.03
CA GLY A 87 -8.14 -2.36 -4.26
C GLY A 87 -7.33 -3.10 -5.31
N ASP A 88 -8.01 -3.75 -6.23
CA ASP A 88 -7.42 -4.49 -7.36
C ASP A 88 -7.44 -3.71 -8.69
N GLY A 89 -8.04 -2.52 -8.70
CA GLY A 89 -8.24 -1.68 -9.88
C GLY A 89 -9.70 -1.69 -10.38
N GLU A 90 -10.54 -2.60 -9.88
CA GLU A 90 -11.98 -2.70 -10.16
C GLU A 90 -12.80 -2.47 -8.88
N THR A 91 -12.45 -3.16 -7.81
CA THR A 91 -13.07 -3.07 -6.49
C THR A 91 -12.05 -2.76 -5.41
N ALA A 92 -12.48 -2.12 -4.36
CA ALA A 92 -11.65 -1.84 -3.18
C ALA A 92 -12.43 -2.06 -1.89
N LEU A 93 -11.71 -2.53 -0.87
CA LEU A 93 -12.16 -2.50 0.52
C LEU A 93 -11.53 -1.28 1.18
N ALA A 94 -12.36 -0.32 1.57
CA ALA A 94 -11.91 0.88 2.25
C ALA A 94 -12.44 0.93 3.68
N ARG A 95 -11.60 1.41 4.59
CA ARG A 95 -11.99 1.70 5.96
C ARG A 95 -12.69 3.05 5.98
N VAL A 96 -13.98 3.05 6.27
CA VAL A 96 -14.79 4.26 6.37
C VAL A 96 -15.22 4.45 7.81
N GLU A 97 -14.96 5.62 8.35
CA GLU A 97 -15.43 6.00 9.67
C GLU A 97 -16.89 6.48 9.57
N THR A 98 -17.77 5.77 10.27
CA THR A 98 -19.18 6.13 10.36
C THR A 98 -19.56 6.43 11.80
N ILE A 99 -20.32 7.50 12.01
CA ILE A 99 -20.85 7.83 13.33
C ILE A 99 -21.98 6.83 13.65
N ASN A 100 -21.86 6.15 14.78
CA ASN A 100 -22.92 5.24 15.25
C ASN A 100 -24.13 6.04 15.65
N ARG A 101 -25.23 5.94 14.88
CA ARG A 101 -26.51 6.62 15.17
C ARG A 101 -27.44 5.79 16.06
N GLU A 102 -27.12 4.52 16.33
CA GLU A 102 -28.04 3.59 17.00
C GLU A 102 -27.96 3.63 18.55
N THR A 103 -26.85 4.09 19.11
CA THR A 103 -26.64 4.00 20.57
C THR A 103 -26.88 5.30 21.34
N GLY A 104 -27.41 6.37 20.75
CA GLY A 104 -27.76 7.59 21.51
C GLY A 104 -26.62 8.25 22.32
N SER A 105 -25.45 7.65 22.34
CA SER A 105 -24.25 8.13 23.00
C SER A 105 -23.46 9.02 22.04
N LYS A 106 -23.08 10.18 22.51
CA LYS A 106 -22.32 11.16 21.73
C LYS A 106 -21.02 10.53 21.17
N GLY A 107 -20.99 10.31 19.85
CA GLY A 107 -19.74 10.40 19.10
C GLY A 107 -18.83 9.18 19.06
N GLU A 108 -19.33 7.95 19.24
CA GLU A 108 -18.51 6.79 18.91
C GLU A 108 -18.39 6.62 17.39
N THR A 109 -17.19 6.84 16.89
CA THR A 109 -16.83 6.59 15.48
C THR A 109 -16.60 5.09 15.31
N ILE A 110 -17.41 4.44 14.49
CA ILE A 110 -17.21 3.03 14.14
C ILE A 110 -16.53 2.98 12.78
N SER A 111 -15.36 2.33 12.75
CA SER A 111 -14.65 2.03 11.53
C SER A 111 -15.26 0.79 10.87
N LYS A 112 -15.85 0.94 9.69
CA LYS A 112 -16.37 -0.16 8.88
C LYS A 112 -15.57 -0.33 7.60
N LEU A 113 -15.38 -1.59 7.20
CA LEU A 113 -14.86 -1.90 5.87
C LEU A 113 -16.03 -1.88 4.89
N LEU A 114 -15.95 -1.04 3.88
CA LEU A 114 -16.93 -0.96 2.81
C LEU A 114 -16.28 -1.33 1.48
N GLU A 115 -17.00 -2.12 0.71
CA GLU A 115 -16.64 -2.38 -0.68
C GLU A 115 -17.08 -1.20 -1.55
N MET A 116 -16.16 -0.73 -2.41
CA MET A 116 -16.39 0.40 -3.30
C MET A 116 -15.68 0.19 -4.64
N PRO A 117 -16.12 0.88 -5.72
CA PRO A 117 -15.41 0.83 -6.99
C PRO A 117 -13.99 1.38 -6.86
N CYS A 118 -13.00 0.64 -7.42
CA CYS A 118 -11.62 1.06 -7.51
C CYS A 118 -11.28 1.35 -8.98
N ASN A 119 -11.02 2.63 -9.28
CA ASN A 119 -10.56 3.03 -10.60
C ASN A 119 -9.38 3.99 -10.43
N PRO A 120 -8.14 3.56 -10.72
CA PRO A 120 -6.93 4.38 -10.54
C PRO A 120 -7.00 5.71 -11.29
N ASP A 121 -7.57 5.71 -12.50
CA ASP A 121 -7.65 6.91 -13.35
C ASP A 121 -8.62 7.97 -12.80
N ARG A 122 -9.60 7.56 -12.01
CA ARG A 122 -10.63 8.44 -11.45
C ARG A 122 -10.45 8.69 -9.96
N CYS A 123 -9.70 7.83 -9.25
CA CYS A 123 -9.53 7.94 -7.82
C CYS A 123 -8.66 9.15 -7.45
N PRO A 124 -9.16 10.11 -6.66
CA PRO A 124 -8.39 11.28 -6.25
C PRO A 124 -7.19 10.91 -5.36
N ILE A 125 -7.34 9.91 -4.48
CA ILE A 125 -6.29 9.45 -3.59
C ILE A 125 -5.12 8.85 -4.39
N HIS A 126 -5.41 8.10 -5.46
CA HIS A 126 -4.38 7.56 -6.35
C HIS A 126 -3.68 8.68 -7.14
N LYS A 127 -4.44 9.64 -7.68
CA LYS A 127 -3.87 10.79 -8.41
C LYS A 127 -2.96 11.67 -7.54
N GLN A 128 -3.25 11.76 -6.26
CA GLN A 128 -2.43 12.49 -5.28
C GLN A 128 -1.20 11.69 -4.81
N GLY A 129 -1.05 10.43 -5.25
CA GLY A 129 0.10 9.59 -4.92
C GLY A 129 0.03 8.91 -3.54
N TYR A 130 -1.06 9.06 -2.79
CA TYR A 130 -1.24 8.39 -1.49
C TYR A 130 -1.59 6.90 -1.65
N CYS A 131 -2.21 6.52 -2.75
CA CYS A 131 -2.51 5.13 -3.08
C CYS A 131 -1.48 4.63 -4.09
N ARG A 132 -0.78 3.55 -3.74
CA ARG A 132 0.29 2.96 -4.56
C ARG A 132 0.08 1.47 -4.75
N GLN A 133 0.63 0.93 -5.84
CA GLN A 133 0.71 -0.50 -6.04
C GLN A 133 1.66 -1.14 -5.03
N VAL A 134 1.25 -2.28 -4.48
CA VAL A 134 2.07 -3.09 -3.58
C VAL A 134 1.96 -4.54 -3.99
N MET A 135 3.09 -5.20 -4.17
CA MET A 135 3.19 -6.65 -4.35
C MET A 135 3.73 -7.29 -3.07
N ASN A 136 3.03 -8.31 -2.59
CA ASN A 136 3.52 -9.18 -1.54
C ASN A 136 3.95 -10.49 -2.18
N LEU A 137 5.21 -10.86 -2.03
CA LEU A 137 5.75 -12.14 -2.44
C LEU A 137 5.92 -13.04 -1.23
N GLN A 138 5.43 -14.27 -1.31
CA GLN A 138 5.67 -15.32 -0.34
C GLN A 138 6.33 -16.50 -1.04
N PHE A 139 7.47 -16.93 -0.54
CA PHE A 139 8.27 -17.98 -1.16
C PHE A 139 9.02 -18.81 -0.14
N LEU A 140 9.39 -20.00 -0.55
CA LEU A 140 10.27 -20.89 0.18
C LEU A 140 11.72 -20.56 -0.13
N LEU A 141 12.60 -20.71 0.86
CA LEU A 141 14.05 -20.73 0.69
C LEU A 141 14.53 -22.17 0.87
N PRO A 142 14.72 -22.94 -0.23
CA PRO A 142 15.01 -24.37 -0.15
C PRO A 142 16.34 -24.68 0.54
N ASP A 143 17.28 -23.73 0.56
CA ASP A 143 18.59 -23.88 1.19
C ASP A 143 18.57 -23.56 2.69
N CYS A 144 17.51 -22.90 3.19
CA CYS A 144 17.37 -22.56 4.59
C CYS A 144 16.64 -23.67 5.36
N PRO A 145 16.99 -23.89 6.63
CA PRO A 145 16.26 -24.83 7.46
C PRO A 145 14.84 -24.35 7.76
N GLY A 146 13.92 -25.31 7.92
CA GLY A 146 12.52 -25.06 8.26
C GLY A 146 11.56 -25.18 7.09
N PHE A 147 10.30 -25.55 7.41
CA PHE A 147 9.22 -25.64 6.45
C PHE A 147 8.27 -24.46 6.65
N GLY A 148 8.41 -23.45 5.80
CA GLY A 148 7.57 -22.27 5.83
C GLY A 148 7.96 -21.27 4.76
N VAL A 149 7.26 -20.15 4.71
CA VAL A 149 7.48 -19.12 3.72
C VAL A 149 8.13 -17.88 4.33
N TYR A 150 8.92 -17.22 3.53
CA TYR A 150 9.37 -15.85 3.78
C TYR A 150 8.53 -14.88 2.96
N GLN A 151 8.26 -13.72 3.52
CA GLN A 151 7.53 -12.66 2.83
C GLN A 151 8.49 -11.54 2.43
N LEU A 152 8.32 -11.01 1.23
CA LEU A 152 8.98 -9.82 0.72
C LEU A 152 7.93 -8.92 0.07
N ASP A 153 7.93 -7.65 0.45
CA ASP A 153 7.00 -6.67 -0.08
C ASP A 153 7.74 -5.63 -0.91
N THR A 154 7.12 -5.19 -2.00
CA THR A 154 7.66 -4.12 -2.85
C THR A 154 6.57 -3.25 -3.43
N SER A 155 6.82 -1.95 -3.56
CA SER A 155 5.98 -0.99 -4.28
C SER A 155 6.55 -0.63 -5.67
N SER A 156 7.72 -1.16 -6.01
CA SER A 156 8.42 -0.85 -7.25
C SER A 156 7.70 -1.42 -8.48
N TYR A 157 7.17 -0.54 -9.34
CA TYR A 157 6.56 -0.91 -10.61
C TYR A 157 7.49 -1.77 -11.50
N HIS A 158 8.77 -1.41 -11.56
CA HIS A 158 9.74 -2.15 -12.37
C HIS A 158 9.99 -3.57 -11.83
N SER A 159 10.03 -3.71 -10.51
CA SER A 159 10.15 -5.02 -9.85
C SER A 159 8.95 -5.91 -10.17
N MET A 160 7.74 -5.38 -10.03
CA MET A 160 6.50 -6.11 -10.35
C MET A 160 6.46 -6.54 -11.81
N LYS A 161 6.80 -5.64 -12.74
CA LYS A 161 6.84 -5.93 -14.18
C LYS A 161 7.83 -7.04 -14.51
N ASN A 162 9.04 -6.99 -13.94
CA ASN A 162 10.07 -8.01 -14.17
C ASN A 162 9.64 -9.38 -13.64
N ILE A 163 9.06 -9.41 -12.44
CA ILE A 163 8.59 -10.66 -11.82
C ILE A 163 7.43 -11.24 -12.61
N ASN A 164 6.42 -10.45 -12.94
CA ASN A 164 5.25 -10.90 -13.70
C ASN A 164 5.65 -11.45 -15.08
N ALA A 165 6.57 -10.77 -15.79
CA ALA A 165 7.03 -11.24 -17.09
C ALA A 165 7.72 -12.60 -17.01
N MET A 166 8.59 -12.81 -16.01
CA MET A 166 9.28 -14.09 -15.82
C MET A 166 8.31 -15.21 -15.41
N LEU A 167 7.38 -14.92 -14.50
CA LEU A 167 6.36 -15.88 -14.08
C LEU A 167 5.47 -16.31 -15.24
N THR A 168 5.11 -15.39 -16.12
CA THR A 168 4.34 -15.72 -17.33
C THR A 168 5.15 -16.60 -18.31
N LEU A 169 6.45 -16.31 -18.46
CA LEU A 169 7.32 -17.12 -19.30
C LEU A 169 7.48 -18.54 -18.74
N ILE A 170 7.74 -18.69 -17.44
CA ILE A 170 7.87 -20.00 -16.77
C ILE A 170 6.59 -20.80 -16.93
N ASP A 171 5.44 -20.17 -16.68
CA ASP A 171 4.14 -20.82 -16.80
C ASP A 171 3.85 -21.29 -18.22
N SER A 172 4.19 -20.49 -19.22
CA SER A 172 4.00 -20.85 -20.63
C SER A 172 4.87 -22.05 -21.06
N VAL A 173 6.07 -22.18 -20.49
CA VAL A 173 7.02 -23.26 -20.83
C VAL A 173 6.79 -24.51 -20.00
N CYS A 174 6.58 -24.35 -18.70
CA CYS A 174 6.51 -25.44 -17.74
C CYS A 174 5.08 -25.84 -17.40
N GLN A 175 4.07 -25.05 -17.75
CA GLN A 175 2.67 -25.19 -17.32
C GLN A 175 2.54 -25.31 -15.79
N ARG A 176 3.49 -24.68 -15.09
CA ARG A 176 3.67 -24.76 -13.66
C ARG A 176 4.64 -23.69 -13.20
N VAL A 177 4.43 -23.18 -12.00
CA VAL A 177 5.35 -22.25 -11.33
C VAL A 177 5.81 -22.79 -9.98
N SER A 178 4.96 -23.59 -9.31
CA SER A 178 5.27 -24.14 -8.00
C SER A 178 6.46 -25.09 -8.01
N MET A 179 7.27 -25.03 -6.96
CA MET A 179 8.43 -25.88 -6.68
C MET A 179 9.52 -25.87 -7.79
N ILE A 180 9.50 -24.87 -8.68
CA ILE A 180 10.57 -24.63 -9.65
C ILE A 180 11.65 -23.79 -8.96
N PRO A 181 12.94 -24.22 -8.99
CA PRO A 181 14.03 -23.43 -8.46
C PRO A 181 14.23 -22.16 -9.29
N LEU A 182 14.11 -21.01 -8.64
CA LEU A 182 14.25 -19.69 -9.22
C LEU A 182 15.29 -18.89 -8.44
N SER A 183 15.83 -17.87 -9.08
CA SER A 183 16.71 -16.89 -8.45
C SER A 183 16.03 -15.54 -8.43
N LEU A 184 15.86 -14.98 -7.23
CA LEU A 184 15.40 -13.61 -7.01
C LEU A 184 16.63 -12.74 -6.75
N GLN A 185 16.83 -11.73 -7.58
CA GLN A 185 18.00 -10.85 -7.57
C GLN A 185 17.62 -9.40 -7.39
N ILE A 186 18.46 -8.63 -6.71
CA ILE A 186 18.45 -7.17 -6.75
C ILE A 186 19.43 -6.71 -7.83
N ILE A 187 18.92 -5.94 -8.79
CA ILE A 187 19.75 -5.36 -9.86
C ILE A 187 19.64 -3.84 -9.83
N GLU A 188 20.71 -3.20 -10.26
CA GLU A 188 20.75 -1.75 -10.44
C GLU A 188 20.10 -1.38 -11.78
N LYS A 189 19.24 -0.38 -11.74
CA LYS A 189 18.60 0.18 -12.93
C LYS A 189 18.77 1.70 -12.91
N PRO A 190 19.42 2.29 -13.93
CA PRO A 190 19.42 3.73 -14.07
C PRO A 190 17.99 4.21 -14.38
N VAL A 191 17.56 5.22 -13.66
CA VAL A 191 16.27 5.90 -13.80
C VAL A 191 16.51 7.40 -13.80
N GLN A 192 15.68 8.15 -14.50
CA GLN A 192 15.79 9.61 -14.60
C GLN A 192 14.49 10.25 -14.09
N PRO A 193 14.19 10.20 -12.78
CA PRO A 193 13.09 10.96 -12.24
C PRO A 193 13.43 12.46 -12.37
N ASP A 194 12.50 13.20 -12.94
CA ASP A 194 12.60 14.66 -13.10
C ASP A 194 13.88 15.14 -13.83
N GLY A 195 14.45 14.28 -14.69
CA GLY A 195 15.65 14.59 -15.48
C GLY A 195 16.98 14.40 -14.73
N TYR A 196 16.99 13.91 -13.51
CA TYR A 196 18.21 13.59 -12.76
C TYR A 196 18.53 12.10 -12.83
N ASP A 197 19.80 11.78 -13.10
CA ASP A 197 20.27 10.40 -13.08
C ASP A 197 20.26 9.84 -11.66
N LYS A 198 19.52 8.76 -11.45
CA LYS A 198 19.45 8.04 -10.19
C LYS A 198 19.53 6.54 -10.43
N ILE A 199 20.15 5.83 -9.52
CA ILE A 199 20.15 4.37 -9.51
C ILE A 199 18.97 3.90 -8.65
N ALA A 200 18.10 3.08 -9.23
CA ALA A 200 17.06 2.37 -8.51
C ALA A 200 17.43 0.89 -8.39
N TYR A 201 17.20 0.33 -7.21
CA TYR A 201 17.34 -1.11 -6.97
C TYR A 201 16.01 -1.79 -7.31
N VAL A 202 16.04 -2.73 -8.24
CA VAL A 202 14.82 -3.42 -8.70
C VAL A 202 14.99 -4.93 -8.61
N LEU A 203 13.89 -5.61 -8.33
CA LEU A 203 13.86 -7.07 -8.30
C LEU A 203 13.84 -7.64 -9.71
N LYS A 204 14.60 -8.70 -9.90
CA LYS A 204 14.60 -9.52 -11.12
C LYS A 204 14.47 -10.99 -10.71
N LEU A 205 13.52 -11.68 -11.33
CA LEU A 205 13.35 -13.11 -11.20
C LEU A 205 14.00 -13.80 -12.40
N THR A 206 14.77 -14.86 -12.16
CA THR A 206 15.45 -15.65 -13.22
C THR A 206 15.31 -17.13 -12.95
N CYS A 207 15.29 -17.91 -14.01
CA CYS A 207 15.34 -19.38 -13.97
C CYS A 207 16.61 -19.82 -14.67
N TYR A 208 17.50 -20.52 -13.96
CA TYR A 208 18.76 -21.05 -14.50
C TYR A 208 18.65 -22.48 -15.04
N LEU A 209 17.47 -23.09 -14.92
CA LEU A 209 17.25 -24.44 -15.47
C LEU A 209 17.29 -24.42 -16.99
N SER A 210 17.85 -25.50 -17.56
CA SER A 210 17.63 -25.74 -18.97
C SER A 210 16.14 -26.00 -19.24
N LEU A 211 15.67 -25.77 -20.46
CA LEU A 211 14.28 -26.07 -20.84
C LEU A 211 13.89 -27.51 -20.56
N VAL A 212 14.85 -28.44 -20.77
CA VAL A 212 14.65 -29.87 -20.51
C VAL A 212 14.45 -30.14 -19.01
N ASP A 213 15.27 -29.50 -18.15
CA ASP A 213 15.14 -29.68 -16.72
C ASP A 213 13.88 -29.00 -16.17
N ALA A 214 13.53 -27.83 -16.68
CA ALA A 214 12.28 -27.16 -16.34
C ALA A 214 11.06 -28.03 -16.65
N GLN A 215 11.05 -28.74 -17.78
CA GLN A 215 9.99 -29.71 -18.12
C GLN A 215 9.94 -30.93 -17.19
N LYS A 216 11.07 -31.33 -16.58
CA LYS A 216 11.05 -32.39 -15.55
C LYS A 216 10.28 -31.95 -14.32
N PHE A 217 10.47 -30.70 -13.89
CA PHE A 217 9.71 -30.13 -12.78
C PHE A 217 8.20 -30.08 -13.08
N ALA A 218 7.81 -29.79 -14.33
CA ALA A 218 6.40 -29.76 -14.73
C ALA A 218 5.67 -31.10 -14.49
N ARG A 219 6.40 -32.22 -14.48
CA ARG A 219 5.84 -33.54 -14.27
C ARG A 219 5.75 -33.98 -12.81
N MET A 220 6.31 -33.22 -11.87
CA MET A 220 6.24 -33.54 -10.44
C MET A 220 4.82 -33.31 -9.88
N PRO A 221 4.40 -34.02 -8.83
CA PRO A 221 3.13 -33.80 -8.17
C PRO A 221 3.03 -32.33 -7.67
N ARG A 222 1.84 -31.77 -7.79
CA ARG A 222 1.56 -30.41 -7.26
C ARG A 222 1.31 -30.52 -5.76
N GLY A 223 1.94 -29.64 -4.99
CA GLY A 223 1.65 -29.48 -3.57
C GLY A 223 0.43 -28.57 -3.37
N GLU A 224 -0.48 -28.98 -2.50
CA GLU A 224 -1.60 -28.16 -2.05
C GLU A 224 -1.32 -27.72 -0.61
N ALA A 225 -0.95 -26.45 -0.43
CA ALA A 225 -0.80 -25.86 0.90
C ALA A 225 -1.31 -24.43 0.87
N LEU A 226 -2.03 -24.04 1.93
CA LEU A 226 -2.44 -22.66 2.09
C LEU A 226 -1.30 -21.84 2.69
N LEU A 227 -1.14 -20.62 2.19
CA LEU A 227 -0.18 -19.66 2.71
C LEU A 227 -0.79 -18.85 3.85
N PRO A 228 0.05 -18.31 4.76
CA PRO A 228 -0.41 -17.33 5.73
C PRO A 228 -0.88 -16.09 4.98
N PRO A 229 -1.87 -15.33 5.49
CA PRO A 229 -2.21 -14.05 4.92
C PRO A 229 -0.98 -13.13 4.96
N PRO A 230 -0.72 -12.32 3.92
CA PRO A 230 0.33 -11.33 3.98
C PRO A 230 0.02 -10.34 5.10
N ASP A 231 1.07 -9.82 5.74
CA ASP A 231 0.86 -8.74 6.69
C ASP A 231 0.40 -7.45 5.98
N SER A 232 -0.17 -6.53 6.74
CA SER A 232 -0.66 -5.24 6.25
C SER A 232 0.36 -4.11 6.42
N GLU A 233 1.57 -4.42 6.89
CA GLU A 233 2.62 -3.43 7.05
C GLU A 233 2.98 -2.80 5.70
N ALA A 234 3.23 -1.50 5.68
CA ALA A 234 3.67 -0.82 4.48
C ALA A 234 5.04 -1.35 4.03
N PRO A 235 5.28 -1.53 2.72
CA PRO A 235 6.60 -1.93 2.21
C PRO A 235 7.69 -0.93 2.59
N ASP A 236 8.91 -1.43 2.84
CA ASP A 236 10.04 -0.58 3.22
C ASP A 236 10.53 0.33 2.07
N ASP A 237 10.17 0.03 0.83
CA ASP A 237 10.43 0.87 -0.35
C ASP A 237 9.33 1.92 -0.60
N LEU A 238 8.25 1.93 0.19
CA LEU A 238 7.31 3.03 0.26
C LEU A 238 7.89 4.12 1.15
N PHE A 239 8.52 5.10 0.50
CA PHE A 239 8.96 6.29 1.21
C PHE A 239 7.73 7.10 1.64
N PRO A 240 7.65 7.56 2.92
CA PRO A 240 6.74 8.64 3.25
C PRO A 240 7.06 9.79 2.28
N GLN A 241 6.04 10.40 1.72
CA GLN A 241 6.27 11.58 0.87
C GLN A 241 6.99 12.61 1.74
N VAL A 242 8.24 12.89 1.40
CA VAL A 242 8.97 14.00 1.99
C VAL A 242 8.13 15.22 1.68
N LYS A 243 7.51 15.82 2.70
CA LYS A 243 6.98 17.18 2.58
C LYS A 243 8.17 18.00 2.10
N GLN A 244 8.13 18.46 0.85
CA GLN A 244 9.17 19.36 0.35
C GLN A 244 9.21 20.53 1.33
N SER A 245 10.21 20.53 2.19
CA SER A 245 10.54 21.66 3.04
C SER A 245 11.01 22.77 2.12
N GLY A 246 10.09 23.66 1.78
CA GLY A 246 10.47 25.00 1.38
C GLY A 246 11.30 25.64 2.50
N PRO A 247 12.06 26.73 2.21
CA PRO A 247 13.01 27.29 3.15
C PRO A 247 12.34 27.62 4.49
N GLU A 248 13.01 27.25 5.57
CA GLU A 248 12.59 27.46 6.94
C GLU A 248 12.15 28.89 7.20
N SER A 249 10.92 29.02 7.67
CA SER A 249 10.46 30.15 8.46
C SER A 249 10.00 29.64 9.82
N PRO A 250 10.12 30.45 10.90
CA PRO A 250 10.27 29.94 12.25
C PRO A 250 9.03 29.23 12.78
N LYS A 251 9.27 28.23 13.63
CA LYS A 251 8.29 27.49 14.42
C LYS A 251 7.31 28.42 15.11
N GLU A 252 6.04 28.34 14.68
CA GLU A 252 4.85 28.53 15.52
C GLU A 252 3.62 28.07 14.72
N THR A 253 2.75 27.23 15.34
CA THR A 253 1.41 26.80 14.90
C THR A 253 1.32 25.59 13.94
N SER A 254 1.62 24.36 14.42
CA SER A 254 1.32 23.11 13.70
C SER A 254 -0.13 22.59 13.89
N ASP A 255 -0.79 22.92 14.98
CA ASP A 255 -2.10 22.32 15.30
C ASP A 255 -3.28 22.92 14.51
N THR A 256 -3.21 24.19 14.13
CA THR A 256 -4.31 24.88 13.45
C THR A 256 -4.46 24.56 11.96
N ASN A 257 -3.38 24.15 11.27
CA ASN A 257 -3.44 23.84 9.84
C ASN A 257 -4.02 22.44 9.58
N ASP A 258 -3.73 21.50 10.45
CA ASP A 258 -4.25 20.12 10.33
C ASP A 258 -5.76 20.09 10.62
N GLU A 259 -6.23 20.83 11.64
CA GLU A 259 -7.66 21.01 11.93
C GLU A 259 -8.40 21.72 10.79
N LEU A 260 -7.77 22.72 10.15
CA LEU A 260 -8.36 23.43 9.01
C LEU A 260 -8.52 22.50 7.80
N PHE A 261 -7.54 21.64 7.54
CA PHE A 261 -7.58 20.68 6.45
C PHE A 261 -8.63 19.58 6.67
N GLU A 262 -8.76 19.08 7.90
CA GLU A 262 -9.81 18.11 8.27
C GLU A 262 -11.21 18.70 8.07
N LEU A 263 -11.43 19.92 8.56
CA LEU A 263 -12.70 20.62 8.39
C LEU A 263 -12.99 20.94 6.93
N TRP A 264 -11.97 21.25 6.13
CA TRP A 264 -12.10 21.45 4.70
C TRP A 264 -12.55 20.17 3.99
N THR A 265 -11.93 19.05 4.29
CA THR A 265 -12.30 17.73 3.74
C THR A 265 -13.74 17.35 4.11
N LYS A 266 -14.14 17.62 5.36
CA LYS A 266 -15.50 17.41 5.83
C LYS A 266 -16.52 18.32 5.12
N ALA A 267 -16.17 19.59 4.89
CA ALA A 267 -17.02 20.54 4.17
C ALA A 267 -17.21 20.10 2.71
N LYS A 268 -16.14 19.67 2.03
CA LYS A 268 -16.21 19.11 0.67
C LYS A 268 -17.16 17.91 0.59
N SER A 269 -16.97 16.95 1.47
CA SER A 269 -17.85 15.77 1.54
C SER A 269 -19.31 16.16 1.67
N LYS A 270 -19.65 17.15 2.50
CA LYS A 270 -21.03 17.61 2.69
C LYS A 270 -21.58 18.33 1.46
N VAL A 271 -20.80 19.20 0.83
CA VAL A 271 -21.20 19.92 -0.39
C VAL A 271 -21.60 18.94 -1.48
N TYR A 272 -20.79 17.91 -1.72
CA TYR A 272 -21.08 16.91 -2.76
C TYR A 272 -22.13 15.89 -2.35
N HIS A 273 -22.18 15.51 -1.08
CA HIS A 273 -23.17 14.52 -0.60
C HIS A 273 -24.60 15.06 -0.64
N TYR A 274 -24.78 16.35 -0.34
CA TYR A 274 -26.09 16.99 -0.28
C TYR A 274 -26.43 17.84 -1.52
N ASP A 275 -25.60 17.74 -2.56
CA ASP A 275 -25.76 18.49 -3.83
C ASP A 275 -26.02 19.99 -3.63
N ILE A 276 -25.21 20.62 -2.74
CA ILE A 276 -25.39 22.02 -2.39
C ILE A 276 -25.01 22.91 -3.58
N GLN A 277 -25.93 23.72 -4.03
CA GLN A 277 -25.76 24.54 -5.22
C GLN A 277 -24.80 25.74 -4.99
N ASP A 278 -24.08 26.15 -6.04
CA ASP A 278 -23.11 27.27 -6.00
C ASP A 278 -23.69 28.55 -5.38
N SER A 279 -24.95 28.88 -5.70
CA SER A 279 -25.65 30.03 -5.14
C SER A 279 -25.89 29.94 -3.63
N GLN A 280 -26.14 28.75 -3.12
CA GLN A 280 -26.35 28.50 -1.70
C GLN A 280 -25.04 28.65 -0.93
N ILE A 281 -23.94 28.11 -1.47
CA ILE A 281 -22.59 28.25 -0.91
C ILE A 281 -22.20 29.74 -0.87
N ALA A 282 -22.30 30.43 -2.01
CA ALA A 282 -21.93 31.83 -2.13
C ALA A 282 -22.71 32.72 -1.16
N ASN A 283 -24.05 32.58 -1.12
CA ASN A 283 -24.89 33.36 -0.23
C ASN A 283 -24.64 33.08 1.24
N TRP A 284 -24.34 31.81 1.60
CA TRP A 284 -24.05 31.47 2.99
C TRP A 284 -22.76 32.09 3.50
N PHE A 285 -21.65 32.00 2.73
CA PHE A 285 -20.37 32.57 3.10
C PHE A 285 -20.36 34.09 3.07
N GLU A 286 -21.04 34.70 2.10
CA GLU A 286 -21.17 36.14 2.02
C GLU A 286 -21.95 36.70 3.21
N LYS A 287 -23.08 36.08 3.56
CA LYS A 287 -23.93 36.51 4.68
C LYS A 287 -23.28 36.36 6.05
N ASN A 288 -22.47 35.30 6.27
CA ASN A 288 -21.96 34.97 7.59
C ASN A 288 -20.54 35.47 7.84
N PHE A 289 -19.73 35.64 6.78
CA PHE A 289 -18.31 35.93 6.90
C PHE A 289 -17.83 37.01 5.92
N HIS A 290 -18.68 37.58 5.06
CA HIS A 290 -18.36 38.56 4.03
C HIS A 290 -17.24 38.09 3.08
N ILE A 291 -17.17 36.80 2.79
CA ILE A 291 -16.20 36.20 1.87
C ILE A 291 -16.93 35.51 0.70
N THR A 292 -16.34 35.63 -0.49
CA THR A 292 -16.89 34.96 -1.67
C THR A 292 -16.27 33.59 -1.81
N VAL A 293 -17.07 32.54 -1.63
CA VAL A 293 -16.71 31.12 -1.84
C VAL A 293 -17.64 30.53 -2.86
N ARG A 294 -17.11 29.77 -3.81
CA ARG A 294 -17.84 29.16 -4.91
C ARG A 294 -17.72 27.65 -4.87
N LEU A 295 -18.63 26.94 -5.54
CA LEU A 295 -18.59 25.48 -5.65
C LEU A 295 -17.24 24.99 -6.22
N LYS A 296 -16.69 25.69 -7.22
CA LYS A 296 -15.38 25.40 -7.80
C LYS A 296 -14.21 25.47 -6.80
N ASP A 297 -14.34 26.28 -5.74
CA ASP A 297 -13.30 26.37 -4.70
C ASP A 297 -13.20 25.06 -3.93
N PHE A 298 -14.31 24.29 -3.84
CA PHE A 298 -14.34 22.97 -3.22
C PHE A 298 -13.71 21.85 -4.09
N GLU A 299 -13.32 22.14 -5.33
CA GLU A 299 -12.51 21.22 -6.16
C GLU A 299 -11.03 21.29 -5.76
N ALA A 300 -10.59 22.39 -5.13
CA ALA A 300 -9.20 22.56 -4.69
C ALA A 300 -8.83 21.54 -3.59
N VAL A 301 -7.58 21.09 -3.60
CA VAL A 301 -7.05 20.15 -2.60
C VAL A 301 -6.99 20.79 -1.22
N THR A 302 -6.52 22.03 -1.16
CA THR A 302 -6.37 22.82 0.07
C THR A 302 -7.44 23.88 0.18
N PRO A 303 -7.84 24.28 1.40
CA PRO A 303 -8.78 25.37 1.59
C PRO A 303 -8.20 26.68 1.05
N PRO A 304 -9.02 27.50 0.37
CA PRO A 304 -8.60 28.84 -0.01
C PRO A 304 -8.11 29.65 1.19
N ALA A 305 -7.04 30.44 1.03
CA ALA A 305 -6.43 31.21 2.12
C ALA A 305 -7.38 32.17 2.88
N LYS A 306 -8.52 32.47 2.27
CA LYS A 306 -9.60 33.30 2.86
C LYS A 306 -10.53 32.54 3.82
N LEU A 307 -10.43 31.21 3.87
CA LEU A 307 -11.26 30.36 4.74
C LEU A 307 -10.56 30.13 6.08
N THR A 308 -11.28 30.42 7.16
CA THR A 308 -10.83 30.18 8.52
C THR A 308 -11.47 28.92 9.09
N LEU A 309 -10.86 28.36 10.11
CA LEU A 309 -11.35 27.20 10.86
C LEU A 309 -12.78 27.43 11.39
N GLU A 310 -13.05 28.65 11.89
CA GLU A 310 -14.37 29.06 12.37
C GLU A 310 -15.41 29.07 11.23
N ALA A 311 -15.04 29.58 10.06
CA ALA A 311 -15.95 29.65 8.91
C ALA A 311 -16.35 28.25 8.42
N LEU A 312 -15.38 27.33 8.33
CA LEU A 312 -15.63 25.95 7.92
C LEU A 312 -16.43 25.15 8.97
N SER A 313 -16.11 25.33 10.25
CA SER A 313 -16.84 24.67 11.33
C SER A 313 -18.30 25.11 11.37
N ARG A 314 -18.58 26.41 11.28
CA ARG A 314 -19.93 26.95 11.23
C ARG A 314 -20.68 26.52 9.97
N PHE A 315 -20.01 26.46 8.82
CA PHE A 315 -20.60 25.97 7.57
C PHE A 315 -21.02 24.50 7.72
N CYS A 316 -20.13 23.63 8.17
CA CYS A 316 -20.44 22.22 8.39
C CYS A 316 -21.62 22.02 9.35
N ASN A 317 -21.68 22.76 10.43
CA ASN A 317 -22.77 22.71 11.41
C ASN A 317 -24.09 23.28 10.87
N SER A 318 -24.02 24.26 9.97
CA SER A 318 -25.21 24.81 9.31
C SER A 318 -25.81 23.81 8.35
N VAL A 319 -25.00 23.11 7.57
CA VAL A 319 -25.45 22.05 6.67
C VAL A 319 -26.16 20.95 7.45
N ASP A 320 -25.64 20.53 8.61
CA ASP A 320 -26.24 19.50 9.45
C ASP A 320 -27.61 19.89 10.03
N ARG A 321 -27.85 21.18 10.26
CA ARG A 321 -29.12 21.69 10.82
C ARG A 321 -30.24 21.84 9.81
N HIS A 322 -29.92 22.07 8.55
CA HIS A 322 -30.91 22.30 7.49
C HIS A 322 -31.42 21.00 6.83
N ILE A 323 -30.85 19.85 7.24
CA ILE A 323 -31.18 18.52 6.72
C ILE A 323 -32.00 17.69 7.75
N ARG A 324 -32.39 18.31 8.88
CA ARG A 324 -33.30 17.68 9.86
C ARG A 324 -34.74 18.08 9.60
#